data_b41a25817993b9cf9f2b89279b1d23da
#
_entry.id   b41a25817993b9cf9f2b89279b1d23da
#
_cell.length_a   1.000
_cell.length_b   1.000
_cell.length_c   1.000
_cell.angle_alpha   90.00
_cell.angle_beta   90.00
_cell.angle_gamma   90.00
#
_symmetry.space_group_name_H-M   'P 1'
#
loop_
_entity.id
_entity.type
_entity.pdbx_description
1 polymer ?
#
loop_
_entity_poly.entity_id
_entity_poly.type
_entity_poly.pdbx_seq_one_letter_code
_entity_poly.pdbx_strand_id
1 'polypeptide(L)'
;MGAIDSLMPNSALQHRTVRTLASAQVLSGVGVAGTVAAGSLLVSSITDSETLAGLAQTSAVLGAAALALPLARLTARGGRRLALSVGYTAGAIGSIFAILGGAQRNIFLMLLGTFMVGAASAAGYQARFAAIDLATDQTRAKQLSFVVWGSTIGAVTGPNLMQPAGNLAENFGLPRLVGPYLISAATLALATIVIAMFLRPDPYLVANKEAVTKLEKGDTKKALKHIRNNPKALFAILSIAKFF
;
A
#
# COMPACT_ATOMS: atom_id res chain seq x y z
N MET A 1 7.56 25.40 -33.57
CA MET A 1 6.14 25.11 -33.28
C MET A 1 5.85 23.62 -33.09
N GLY A 2 6.75 22.71 -33.48
CA GLY A 2 6.55 21.26 -33.38
C GLY A 2 6.91 20.60 -32.02
N ALA A 3 7.57 21.28 -31.09
CA ALA A 3 8.01 20.69 -29.81
C ALA A 3 6.97 20.82 -28.67
N ILE A 4 5.96 21.68 -28.81
CA ILE A 4 4.92 21.92 -27.80
C ILE A 4 3.78 20.93 -27.95
N ASP A 5 3.47 20.48 -29.18
CA ASP A 5 2.38 19.52 -29.45
C ASP A 5 2.68 18.08 -29.00
N SER A 6 3.94 17.69 -28.86
CA SER A 6 4.33 16.37 -28.33
C SER A 6 4.21 16.28 -26.79
N LEU A 7 4.07 17.41 -26.08
CA LEU A 7 3.98 17.48 -24.63
C LEU A 7 2.54 17.45 -24.08
N MET A 8 1.56 17.80 -24.92
CA MET A 8 0.14 17.91 -24.50
C MET A 8 -0.53 16.57 -24.16
N PRO A 9 -0.33 15.45 -24.87
CA PRO A 9 -0.94 14.18 -24.51
C PRO A 9 -0.47 13.63 -23.17
N ASN A 10 0.83 13.87 -22.82
CA ASN A 10 1.42 13.39 -21.58
C ASN A 10 0.95 14.17 -20.34
N SER A 11 0.65 15.47 -20.45
CA SER A 11 0.20 16.27 -19.32
C SER A 11 -1.20 15.88 -18.84
N ALA A 12 -2.15 15.66 -19.76
CA ALA A 12 -3.51 15.25 -19.43
C ALA A 12 -3.52 13.85 -18.80
N LEU A 13 -2.73 12.92 -19.35
CA LEU A 13 -2.55 11.57 -18.80
C LEU A 13 -1.95 11.63 -17.39
N GLN A 14 -0.91 12.44 -17.19
CA GLN A 14 -0.28 12.61 -15.89
C GLN A 14 -1.25 13.17 -14.86
N HIS A 15 -2.03 14.19 -15.17
CA HIS A 15 -3.05 14.73 -14.26
C HIS A 15 -4.11 13.68 -13.87
N ARG A 16 -4.58 12.89 -14.83
CA ARG A 16 -5.51 11.79 -14.57
C ARG A 16 -4.88 10.72 -13.68
N THR A 17 -3.66 10.32 -13.97
CA THR A 17 -2.89 9.34 -13.18
C THR A 17 -2.76 9.78 -11.74
N VAL A 18 -2.32 11.02 -11.50
CA VAL A 18 -2.12 11.55 -10.14
C VAL A 18 -3.44 11.66 -9.37
N ARG A 19 -4.53 12.10 -10.01
CA ARG A 19 -5.85 12.13 -9.36
C ARG A 19 -6.32 10.73 -8.96
N THR A 20 -6.17 9.75 -9.83
CA THR A 20 -6.52 8.35 -9.55
C THR A 20 -5.68 7.80 -8.38
N LEU A 21 -4.38 8.05 -8.39
CA LEU A 21 -3.49 7.61 -7.32
C LEU A 21 -3.79 8.32 -5.99
N ALA A 22 -4.09 9.62 -6.01
CA ALA A 22 -4.45 10.38 -4.81
C ALA A 22 -5.76 9.88 -4.21
N SER A 23 -6.78 9.61 -5.04
CA SER A 23 -8.05 9.03 -4.57
C SER A 23 -7.85 7.65 -3.93
N ALA A 24 -7.04 6.78 -4.56
CA ALA A 24 -6.70 5.48 -4.01
C ALA A 24 -5.89 5.61 -2.70
N GLN A 25 -5.02 6.63 -2.58
CA GLN A 25 -4.26 6.88 -1.36
C GLN A 25 -5.14 7.38 -0.19
N VAL A 26 -6.16 8.18 -0.46
CA VAL A 26 -7.16 8.56 0.57
C VAL A 26 -7.86 7.30 1.08
N LEU A 27 -8.38 6.47 0.17
CA LEU A 27 -9.10 5.23 0.52
C LEU A 27 -8.22 4.26 1.29
N SER A 28 -7.00 3.99 0.77
CA SER A 28 -6.03 3.12 1.41
C SER A 28 -5.57 3.67 2.77
N GLY A 29 -5.36 4.98 2.86
CA GLY A 29 -4.99 5.65 4.11
C GLY A 29 -6.05 5.49 5.19
N VAL A 30 -7.33 5.69 4.86
CA VAL A 30 -8.46 5.46 5.77
C VAL A 30 -8.47 4.00 6.25
N GLY A 31 -8.36 3.06 5.31
CA GLY A 31 -8.39 1.63 5.64
C GLY A 31 -7.25 1.20 6.55
N VAL A 32 -6.01 1.55 6.19
CA VAL A 32 -4.83 1.13 6.94
C VAL A 32 -4.73 1.84 8.30
N ALA A 33 -4.96 3.16 8.36
CA ALA A 33 -4.77 3.93 9.59
C ALA A 33 -5.76 3.51 10.69
N GLY A 34 -7.01 3.20 10.35
CA GLY A 34 -8.00 2.71 11.30
C GLY A 34 -7.62 1.36 11.92
N THR A 35 -6.90 0.50 11.19
CA THR A 35 -6.52 -0.82 11.68
C THR A 35 -5.32 -0.81 12.64
N VAL A 36 -4.49 0.24 12.62
CA VAL A 36 -3.28 0.32 13.46
C VAL A 36 -3.63 0.29 14.95
N ALA A 37 -4.49 1.21 15.39
CA ALA A 37 -4.92 1.27 16.80
C ALA A 37 -5.84 0.10 17.16
N ALA A 38 -6.81 -0.23 16.29
CA ALA A 38 -7.74 -1.34 16.52
C ALA A 38 -7.02 -2.68 16.61
N GLY A 39 -5.96 -2.89 15.83
CA GLY A 39 -5.18 -4.13 15.82
C GLY A 39 -4.54 -4.43 17.16
N SER A 40 -3.89 -3.45 17.77
CA SER A 40 -3.27 -3.61 19.08
C SER A 40 -4.29 -3.92 20.17
N LEU A 41 -5.41 -3.18 20.18
CA LEU A 41 -6.49 -3.41 21.15
C LEU A 41 -7.15 -4.78 20.96
N LEU A 42 -7.34 -5.21 19.72
CA LEU A 42 -7.95 -6.49 19.40
C LEU A 42 -7.06 -7.66 19.82
N VAL A 43 -5.74 -7.58 19.55
CA VAL A 43 -4.77 -8.58 20.02
C VAL A 43 -4.76 -8.64 21.53
N SER A 44 -4.70 -7.49 22.24
CA SER A 44 -4.78 -7.44 23.70
C SER A 44 -6.05 -8.12 24.22
N SER A 45 -7.21 -7.87 23.60
CA SER A 45 -8.49 -8.47 24.00
C SER A 45 -8.59 -9.97 23.72
N ILE A 46 -7.87 -10.49 22.71
CA ILE A 46 -7.84 -11.92 22.38
C ILE A 46 -6.94 -12.70 23.33
N THR A 47 -5.79 -12.09 23.70
CA THR A 47 -4.71 -12.74 24.45
C THR A 47 -4.74 -12.44 25.94
N ASP A 48 -5.60 -11.50 26.36
CA ASP A 48 -5.62 -10.93 27.72
C ASP A 48 -4.22 -10.42 28.18
N SER A 49 -3.42 -9.92 27.21
CA SER A 49 -2.03 -9.48 27.42
C SER A 49 -1.71 -8.19 26.67
N GLU A 50 -1.37 -7.14 27.40
CA GLU A 50 -0.91 -5.87 26.81
C GLU A 50 0.47 -6.00 26.13
N THR A 51 1.31 -6.91 26.62
CA THR A 51 2.63 -7.16 26.05
C THR A 51 2.56 -7.67 24.61
N LEU A 52 1.51 -8.45 24.27
CA LEU A 52 1.32 -9.00 22.96
C LEU A 52 0.60 -8.04 21.99
N ALA A 53 0.07 -6.92 22.49
CA ALA A 53 -0.66 -5.94 21.67
C ALA A 53 0.13 -5.44 20.45
N GLY A 54 1.47 -5.29 20.59
CA GLY A 54 2.36 -4.88 19.51
C GLY A 54 2.50 -5.87 18.36
N LEU A 55 2.08 -7.14 18.54
CA LEU A 55 2.21 -8.16 17.49
C LEU A 55 1.39 -7.82 16.24
N ALA A 56 0.25 -7.15 16.38
CA ALA A 56 -0.55 -6.71 15.24
C ALA A 56 0.25 -5.75 14.35
N GLN A 57 0.88 -4.74 14.94
CA GLN A 57 1.69 -3.76 14.20
C GLN A 57 2.95 -4.41 13.62
N THR A 58 3.63 -5.24 14.39
CA THR A 58 4.81 -5.99 13.93
C THR A 58 4.45 -6.85 12.72
N SER A 59 3.33 -7.58 12.78
CA SER A 59 2.86 -8.41 11.68
C SER A 59 2.55 -7.58 10.42
N ALA A 60 1.89 -6.42 10.56
CA ALA A 60 1.60 -5.53 9.44
C ALA A 60 2.89 -4.98 8.80
N VAL A 61 3.87 -4.56 9.62
CA VAL A 61 5.18 -4.07 9.12
C VAL A 61 5.95 -5.18 8.41
N LEU A 62 5.99 -6.39 8.98
CA LEU A 62 6.60 -7.55 8.33
C LEU A 62 5.91 -7.88 7.01
N GLY A 63 4.58 -7.81 6.96
CA GLY A 63 3.82 -8.00 5.74
C GLY A 63 4.16 -6.96 4.67
N ALA A 64 4.24 -5.69 5.05
CA ALA A 64 4.65 -4.62 4.14
C ALA A 64 6.07 -4.85 3.59
N ALA A 65 7.03 -5.21 4.44
CA ALA A 65 8.40 -5.49 4.06
C ALA A 65 8.51 -6.73 3.14
N ALA A 66 7.86 -7.83 3.51
CA ALA A 66 7.89 -9.09 2.74
C ALA A 66 7.25 -8.94 1.36
N LEU A 67 6.17 -8.16 1.26
CA LEU A 67 5.42 -8.00 0.01
C LEU A 67 5.92 -6.83 -0.86
N ALA A 68 6.79 -5.95 -0.34
CA ALA A 68 7.37 -4.85 -1.11
C ALA A 68 8.11 -5.34 -2.37
N LEU A 69 8.97 -6.35 -2.24
CA LEU A 69 9.76 -6.89 -3.35
C LEU A 69 8.90 -7.68 -4.37
N PRO A 70 7.98 -8.57 -3.98
CA PRO A 70 7.03 -9.19 -4.90
C PRO A 70 6.21 -8.16 -5.69
N LEU A 71 5.68 -7.12 -5.04
CA LEU A 71 4.92 -6.07 -5.69
C LEU A 71 5.80 -5.23 -6.66
N ALA A 72 7.06 -4.95 -6.29
CA ALA A 72 7.99 -4.28 -7.19
C ALA A 72 8.29 -5.12 -8.44
N ARG A 73 8.47 -6.44 -8.29
CA ARG A 73 8.64 -7.36 -9.42
C ARG A 73 7.39 -7.43 -10.29
N LEU A 74 6.22 -7.39 -9.67
CA LEU A 74 4.95 -7.36 -10.39
C LEU A 74 4.79 -6.07 -11.19
N THR A 75 5.21 -4.92 -10.63
CA THR A 75 5.29 -3.65 -11.36
C THR A 75 6.18 -3.77 -12.60
N ALA A 76 7.37 -4.34 -12.45
CA ALA A 76 8.31 -4.48 -13.56
C ALA A 76 7.77 -5.35 -14.72
N ARG A 77 6.92 -6.34 -14.41
CA ARG A 77 6.35 -7.28 -15.40
C ARG A 77 5.00 -6.83 -15.96
N GLY A 78 4.16 -6.27 -15.13
CA GLY A 78 2.74 -6.00 -15.47
C GLY A 78 2.29 -4.55 -15.24
N GLY A 79 3.21 -3.66 -14.88
CA GLY A 79 2.93 -2.25 -14.64
C GLY A 79 2.42 -1.94 -13.23
N ARG A 80 2.25 -0.64 -12.96
CA ARG A 80 1.79 -0.12 -11.66
C ARG A 80 0.37 -0.56 -11.33
N ARG A 81 -0.50 -0.54 -12.33
CA ARG A 81 -1.91 -0.91 -12.16
C ARG A 81 -2.06 -2.31 -11.58
N LEU A 82 -1.34 -3.30 -12.13
CA LEU A 82 -1.41 -4.68 -11.65
C LEU A 82 -0.87 -4.79 -10.22
N ALA A 83 0.30 -4.24 -9.95
CA ALA A 83 0.94 -4.33 -8.64
C ALA A 83 0.11 -3.65 -7.54
N LEU A 84 -0.41 -2.43 -7.79
CA LEU A 84 -1.24 -1.70 -6.83
C LEU A 84 -2.57 -2.42 -6.59
N SER A 85 -3.23 -2.91 -7.65
CA SER A 85 -4.46 -3.68 -7.51
C SER A 85 -4.26 -4.94 -6.67
N VAL A 86 -3.19 -5.70 -6.91
CA VAL A 86 -2.86 -6.91 -6.13
C VAL A 86 -2.58 -6.55 -4.68
N GLY A 87 -1.81 -5.49 -4.40
CA GLY A 87 -1.50 -5.07 -3.05
C GLY A 87 -2.72 -4.62 -2.24
N TYR A 88 -3.62 -3.83 -2.84
CA TYR A 88 -4.86 -3.40 -2.19
C TYR A 88 -5.85 -4.55 -2.04
N THR A 89 -5.97 -5.46 -3.02
CA THR A 89 -6.80 -6.67 -2.90
C THR A 89 -6.31 -7.59 -1.77
N ALA A 90 -4.99 -7.80 -1.69
CA ALA A 90 -4.40 -8.57 -0.60
C ALA A 90 -4.72 -7.94 0.77
N GLY A 91 -4.63 -6.61 0.88
CA GLY A 91 -5.02 -5.88 2.09
C GLY A 91 -6.51 -6.01 2.42
N ALA A 92 -7.40 -5.95 1.42
CA ALA A 92 -8.84 -6.14 1.62
C ALA A 92 -9.16 -7.56 2.12
N ILE A 93 -8.56 -8.58 1.52
CA ILE A 93 -8.67 -9.98 1.97
C ILE A 93 -8.08 -10.13 3.38
N GLY A 94 -6.93 -9.50 3.65
CA GLY A 94 -6.32 -9.50 4.97
C GLY A 94 -7.24 -8.89 6.04
N SER A 95 -7.96 -7.82 5.71
CA SER A 95 -8.94 -7.22 6.61
C SER A 95 -10.08 -8.21 6.94
N ILE A 96 -10.53 -9.02 5.98
CA ILE A 96 -11.53 -10.07 6.20
C ILE A 96 -10.96 -11.13 7.16
N PHE A 97 -9.72 -11.59 6.97
CA PHE A 97 -9.08 -12.51 7.90
C PHE A 97 -8.94 -11.92 9.31
N ALA A 98 -8.62 -10.63 9.42
CA ALA A 98 -8.55 -9.97 10.72
C ALA A 98 -9.93 -9.89 11.40
N ILE A 99 -11.02 -9.64 10.64
CA ILE A 99 -12.40 -9.69 11.16
C ILE A 99 -12.73 -11.08 11.69
N LEU A 100 -12.47 -12.13 10.90
CA LEU A 100 -12.72 -13.51 11.29
C LEU A 100 -11.88 -13.91 12.52
N GLY A 101 -10.60 -13.51 12.54
CA GLY A 101 -9.70 -13.74 13.66
C GLY A 101 -10.19 -13.07 14.95
N GLY A 102 -10.64 -11.81 14.85
CA GLY A 102 -11.21 -11.08 15.97
C GLY A 102 -12.53 -11.66 16.48
N ALA A 103 -13.43 -12.03 15.56
CA ALA A 103 -14.71 -12.62 15.90
C ALA A 103 -14.57 -14.01 16.57
N GLN A 104 -13.62 -14.81 16.12
CA GLN A 104 -13.36 -16.17 16.65
C GLN A 104 -12.32 -16.18 17.79
N ARG A 105 -11.82 -15.03 18.23
CA ARG A 105 -10.72 -14.89 19.20
C ARG A 105 -9.47 -15.71 18.80
N ASN A 106 -9.20 -15.82 17.50
CA ASN A 106 -8.07 -16.57 16.95
C ASN A 106 -6.94 -15.62 16.56
N ILE A 107 -5.88 -15.61 17.38
CA ILE A 107 -4.73 -14.72 17.17
C ILE A 107 -3.98 -15.00 15.88
N PHE A 108 -3.84 -16.26 15.47
CA PHE A 108 -3.10 -16.60 14.25
C PHE A 108 -3.79 -16.04 13.01
N LEU A 109 -5.12 -16.18 12.95
CA LEU A 109 -5.93 -15.66 11.85
C LEU A 109 -5.90 -14.11 11.83
N MET A 110 -5.93 -13.51 13.02
CA MET A 110 -5.79 -12.07 13.20
C MET A 110 -4.44 -11.56 12.69
N LEU A 111 -3.33 -12.19 13.09
CA LEU A 111 -1.99 -11.82 12.68
C LEU A 111 -1.75 -12.06 11.18
N LEU A 112 -2.29 -13.15 10.62
CA LEU A 112 -2.28 -13.37 9.17
C LEU A 112 -3.01 -12.24 8.43
N GLY A 113 -4.18 -11.85 8.96
CA GLY A 113 -4.95 -10.74 8.41
C GLY A 113 -4.16 -9.42 8.42
N THR A 114 -3.57 -9.07 9.56
CA THR A 114 -2.75 -7.83 9.66
C THR A 114 -1.49 -7.88 8.79
N PHE A 115 -0.85 -9.04 8.66
CA PHE A 115 0.24 -9.27 7.73
C PHE A 115 -0.17 -8.94 6.29
N MET A 116 -1.32 -9.43 5.86
CA MET A 116 -1.85 -9.15 4.51
C MET A 116 -2.27 -7.69 4.35
N VAL A 117 -2.79 -7.02 5.39
CA VAL A 117 -3.05 -5.57 5.37
C VAL A 117 -1.76 -4.79 5.13
N GLY A 118 -0.61 -5.29 5.58
CA GLY A 118 0.71 -4.76 5.24
C GLY A 118 0.98 -4.65 3.74
N ALA A 119 0.39 -5.52 2.90
CA ALA A 119 0.49 -5.41 1.45
C ALA A 119 -0.11 -4.10 0.91
N ALA A 120 -1.22 -3.63 1.50
CA ALA A 120 -1.82 -2.35 1.12
C ALA A 120 -0.90 -1.18 1.47
N SER A 121 -0.19 -1.24 2.60
CA SER A 121 0.84 -0.24 2.96
C SER A 121 1.98 -0.24 1.95
N ALA A 122 2.50 -1.41 1.55
CA ALA A 122 3.53 -1.54 0.52
C ALA A 122 3.06 -0.99 -0.84
N ALA A 123 1.81 -1.27 -1.24
CA ALA A 123 1.20 -0.70 -2.44
C ALA A 123 1.09 0.83 -2.34
N GLY A 124 0.70 1.35 -1.19
CA GLY A 124 0.64 2.79 -0.93
C GLY A 124 1.99 3.49 -1.12
N TYR A 125 3.09 2.89 -0.68
CA TYR A 125 4.44 3.41 -0.97
C TYR A 125 4.76 3.37 -2.47
N GLN A 126 4.37 2.31 -3.18
CA GLN A 126 4.57 2.23 -4.62
C GLN A 126 3.71 3.21 -5.43
N ALA A 127 2.52 3.57 -4.94
CA ALA A 127 1.67 4.59 -5.56
C ALA A 127 2.36 5.96 -5.62
N ARG A 128 3.21 6.28 -4.65
CA ARG A 128 4.03 7.51 -4.64
C ARG A 128 5.04 7.52 -5.79
N PHE A 129 5.67 6.38 -6.09
CA PHE A 129 6.57 6.25 -7.24
C PHE A 129 5.78 6.31 -8.56
N ALA A 130 4.60 5.70 -8.61
CA ALA A 130 3.73 5.76 -9.79
C ALA A 130 3.31 7.20 -10.15
N ALA A 131 3.19 8.08 -9.16
CA ALA A 131 2.85 9.49 -9.36
C ALA A 131 3.92 10.27 -10.14
N ILE A 132 5.16 9.81 -10.12
CA ILE A 132 6.29 10.47 -10.76
C ILE A 132 6.78 9.77 -12.03
N ASP A 133 6.22 8.62 -12.40
CA ASP A 133 6.66 7.85 -13.57
C ASP A 133 6.57 8.66 -14.89
N LEU A 134 5.58 9.55 -15.01
CA LEU A 134 5.39 10.43 -16.19
C LEU A 134 5.68 11.91 -15.88
N ALA A 135 6.18 12.22 -14.68
CA ALA A 135 6.42 13.59 -14.27
C ALA A 135 7.74 14.14 -14.86
N THR A 136 7.72 15.42 -15.23
CA THR A 136 8.95 16.17 -15.55
C THR A 136 9.68 16.54 -14.26
N ASP A 137 10.98 16.86 -14.34
CA ASP A 137 11.77 17.25 -13.17
C ASP A 137 11.16 18.44 -12.41
N GLN A 138 10.54 19.41 -13.14
CA GLN A 138 9.88 20.58 -12.55
C GLN A 138 8.56 20.22 -11.82
N THR A 139 7.86 19.16 -12.23
CA THR A 139 6.54 18.80 -11.67
C THR A 139 6.59 17.64 -10.69
N ARG A 140 7.71 16.90 -10.64
CA ARG A 140 7.87 15.67 -9.84
C ARG A 140 7.53 15.86 -8.36
N ALA A 141 8.09 16.90 -7.72
CA ALA A 141 7.82 17.18 -6.31
C ALA A 141 6.35 17.49 -6.05
N LYS A 142 5.70 18.30 -6.91
CA LYS A 142 4.29 18.66 -6.81
C LYS A 142 3.38 17.43 -6.95
N GLN A 143 3.67 16.55 -7.92
CA GLN A 143 2.87 15.35 -8.17
C GLN A 143 2.98 14.36 -7.00
N LEU A 144 4.20 14.15 -6.49
CA LEU A 144 4.45 13.32 -5.31
C LEU A 144 3.71 13.87 -4.09
N SER A 145 3.81 15.17 -3.82
CA SER A 145 3.14 15.83 -2.68
C SER A 145 1.64 15.63 -2.74
N PHE A 146 1.03 15.72 -3.92
CA PHE A 146 -0.42 15.56 -4.07
C PHE A 146 -0.90 14.16 -3.68
N VAL A 147 -0.14 13.12 -4.02
CA VAL A 147 -0.44 11.74 -3.63
C VAL A 147 -0.17 11.50 -2.15
N VAL A 148 0.90 12.08 -1.59
CA VAL A 148 1.20 12.01 -0.15
C VAL A 148 0.11 12.70 0.67
N TRP A 149 -0.40 13.84 0.23
CA TRP A 149 -1.55 14.53 0.86
C TRP A 149 -2.78 13.62 0.95
N GLY A 150 -3.05 12.83 -0.09
CA GLY A 150 -4.13 11.84 -0.05
C GLY A 150 -3.96 10.84 1.11
N SER A 151 -2.75 10.33 1.34
CA SER A 151 -2.49 9.44 2.48
C SER A 151 -2.63 10.13 3.84
N THR A 152 -2.28 11.43 3.94
CA THR A 152 -2.42 12.21 5.16
C THR A 152 -3.90 12.40 5.53
N ILE A 153 -4.75 12.72 4.55
CA ILE A 153 -6.21 12.81 4.75
C ILE A 153 -6.74 11.47 5.29
N GLY A 154 -6.32 10.36 4.67
CA GLY A 154 -6.71 9.03 5.12
C GLY A 154 -6.23 8.71 6.54
N ALA A 155 -4.99 9.06 6.85
CA ALA A 155 -4.40 8.81 8.17
C ALA A 155 -5.11 9.59 9.30
N VAL A 156 -5.59 10.78 9.03
CA VAL A 156 -6.39 11.57 9.98
C VAL A 156 -7.82 11.02 10.09
N THR A 157 -8.42 10.64 8.96
CA THR A 157 -9.81 10.16 8.93
C THR A 157 -9.96 8.77 9.56
N GLY A 158 -8.98 7.86 9.36
CA GLY A 158 -9.04 6.48 9.82
C GLY A 158 -9.36 6.32 11.31
N PRO A 159 -8.57 6.89 12.22
CA PRO A 159 -8.85 6.83 13.66
C PRO A 159 -10.19 7.47 14.06
N ASN A 160 -10.61 8.55 13.39
CA ASN A 160 -11.89 9.21 13.67
C ASN A 160 -13.11 8.34 13.31
N LEU A 161 -12.93 7.38 12.41
CA LEU A 161 -13.97 6.41 12.04
C LEU A 161 -14.04 5.21 13.00
N MET A 162 -13.17 5.11 14.00
CA MET A 162 -13.09 3.95 14.89
C MET A 162 -14.39 3.70 15.66
N GLN A 163 -15.02 4.78 16.20
CA GLN A 163 -16.29 4.66 16.90
C GLN A 163 -17.46 4.26 15.98
N PRO A 164 -17.75 4.98 14.90
CA PRO A 164 -18.84 4.58 13.99
C PRO A 164 -18.59 3.19 13.38
N ALA A 165 -17.35 2.81 13.11
CA ALA A 165 -17.00 1.48 12.64
C ALA A 165 -17.31 0.39 13.69
N GLY A 166 -17.02 0.66 14.96
CA GLY A 166 -17.35 -0.23 16.07
C GLY A 166 -18.87 -0.45 16.20
N ASN A 167 -19.65 0.63 16.14
CA ASN A 167 -21.11 0.55 16.17
C ASN A 167 -21.65 -0.26 14.97
N LEU A 168 -21.04 -0.07 13.79
CA LEU A 168 -21.40 -0.87 12.61
C LEU A 168 -21.14 -2.36 12.82
N ALA A 169 -19.99 -2.71 13.42
CA ALA A 169 -19.66 -4.11 13.73
C ALA A 169 -20.68 -4.74 14.69
N GLU A 170 -21.09 -4.02 15.75
CA GLU A 170 -22.09 -4.47 16.70
C GLU A 170 -23.45 -4.75 16.04
N ASN A 171 -23.86 -3.96 15.05
CA ASN A 171 -25.09 -4.20 14.28
C ASN A 171 -25.06 -5.52 13.49
N PHE A 172 -23.86 -6.02 13.17
CA PHE A 172 -23.67 -7.33 12.54
C PHE A 172 -23.39 -8.46 13.56
N GLY A 173 -23.51 -8.20 14.86
CA GLY A 173 -23.21 -9.16 15.91
C GLY A 173 -21.71 -9.47 16.05
N LEU A 174 -20.85 -8.58 15.59
CA LEU A 174 -19.39 -8.72 15.67
C LEU A 174 -18.82 -7.91 16.83
N PRO A 175 -17.66 -8.30 17.37
CA PRO A 175 -16.96 -7.49 18.38
C PRO A 175 -16.67 -6.08 17.86
N ARG A 176 -16.87 -5.07 18.71
CA ARG A 176 -16.68 -3.66 18.37
C ARG A 176 -15.32 -3.35 17.76
N LEU A 177 -14.27 -4.00 18.27
CA LEU A 177 -12.88 -3.77 17.83
C LEU A 177 -12.58 -4.29 16.41
N VAL A 178 -13.43 -5.11 15.79
CA VAL A 178 -13.26 -5.52 14.40
C VAL A 178 -13.83 -4.50 13.41
N GLY A 179 -14.61 -3.52 13.90
CA GLY A 179 -15.23 -2.47 13.07
C GLY A 179 -14.28 -1.75 12.11
N PRO A 180 -13.12 -1.26 12.57
CA PRO A 180 -12.14 -0.64 11.69
C PRO A 180 -11.66 -1.53 10.55
N TYR A 181 -11.64 -2.85 10.73
CA TYR A 181 -11.31 -3.79 9.66
C TYR A 181 -12.44 -3.95 8.63
N LEU A 182 -13.72 -3.74 9.02
CA LEU A 182 -14.83 -3.65 8.06
C LEU A 182 -14.65 -2.46 7.11
N ILE A 183 -14.32 -1.28 7.67
CA ILE A 183 -14.01 -0.09 6.87
C ILE A 183 -12.77 -0.33 6.02
N SER A 184 -11.73 -0.95 6.57
CA SER A 184 -10.52 -1.28 5.84
C SER A 184 -10.80 -2.19 4.64
N ALA A 185 -11.57 -3.27 4.82
CA ALA A 185 -11.95 -4.15 3.73
C ALA A 185 -12.69 -3.39 2.61
N ALA A 186 -13.67 -2.55 2.97
CA ALA A 186 -14.45 -1.78 2.02
C ALA A 186 -13.60 -0.73 1.28
N THR A 187 -12.80 0.04 2.00
CA THR A 187 -11.99 1.12 1.40
C THR A 187 -10.85 0.58 0.55
N LEU A 188 -10.20 -0.53 0.94
CA LEU A 188 -9.16 -1.20 0.15
C LEU A 188 -9.74 -1.89 -1.09
N ALA A 189 -10.92 -2.48 -1.00
CA ALA A 189 -11.63 -3.01 -2.17
C ALA A 189 -11.98 -1.86 -3.15
N LEU A 190 -12.48 -0.74 -2.64
CA LEU A 190 -12.74 0.46 -3.45
C LEU A 190 -11.44 1.01 -4.07
N ALA A 191 -10.34 1.08 -3.32
CA ALA A 191 -9.04 1.49 -3.86
C ALA A 191 -8.58 0.56 -5.00
N THR A 192 -8.81 -0.75 -4.85
CA THR A 192 -8.54 -1.73 -5.93
C THR A 192 -9.36 -1.41 -7.18
N ILE A 193 -10.67 -1.16 -7.03
CA ILE A 193 -11.57 -0.84 -8.13
C ILE A 193 -11.12 0.45 -8.82
N VAL A 194 -10.83 1.51 -8.04
CA VAL A 194 -10.34 2.80 -8.56
C VAL A 194 -9.07 2.60 -9.39
N ILE A 195 -8.08 1.87 -8.88
CA ILE A 195 -6.85 1.61 -9.61
C ILE A 195 -7.12 0.75 -10.85
N ALA A 196 -7.87 -0.34 -10.73
CA ALA A 196 -8.13 -1.27 -11.83
C ALA A 196 -8.91 -0.62 -12.98
N MET A 197 -9.82 0.30 -12.68
CA MET A 197 -10.66 0.94 -13.69
C MET A 197 -10.03 2.20 -14.28
N PHE A 198 -9.45 3.06 -13.44
CA PHE A 198 -9.06 4.43 -13.83
C PHE A 198 -7.57 4.61 -14.10
N LEU A 199 -6.67 3.71 -13.62
CA LEU A 199 -5.24 3.78 -13.93
C LEU A 199 -4.95 3.14 -15.30
N ARG A 200 -5.54 3.72 -16.33
CA ARG A 200 -5.38 3.33 -17.74
C ARG A 200 -5.17 4.56 -18.60
N PRO A 201 -4.16 4.56 -19.50
CA PRO A 201 -3.09 3.58 -19.63
C PRO A 201 -2.16 3.54 -18.42
N ASP A 202 -1.43 2.44 -18.23
CA ASP A 202 -0.51 2.25 -17.11
C ASP A 202 0.69 3.21 -17.22
N PRO A 203 0.97 4.05 -16.20
CA PRO A 203 2.03 5.06 -16.29
C PRO A 203 3.42 4.45 -16.43
N TYR A 204 3.69 3.33 -15.78
CA TYR A 204 4.98 2.64 -15.87
C TYR A 204 5.24 2.06 -17.25
N LEU A 205 4.22 1.41 -17.85
CA LEU A 205 4.34 0.83 -19.18
C LEU A 205 4.47 1.91 -20.25
N VAL A 206 3.82 3.06 -20.07
CA VAL A 206 3.97 4.21 -20.99
C VAL A 206 5.36 4.81 -20.88
N ALA A 207 5.88 5.00 -19.66
CA ALA A 207 7.21 5.59 -19.43
C ALA A 207 8.35 4.67 -19.91
N ASN A 208 8.16 3.35 -19.85
CA ASN A 208 9.22 2.37 -20.09
C ASN A 208 8.96 1.48 -21.32
N LYS A 209 8.29 2.01 -22.36
CA LYS A 209 7.96 1.25 -23.58
C LYS A 209 9.15 0.47 -24.18
N GLU A 210 10.36 1.03 -24.13
CA GLU A 210 11.58 0.41 -24.64
C GLU A 210 12.24 -0.57 -23.65
N ALA A 211 12.09 -0.34 -22.34
CA ALA A 211 12.73 -1.15 -21.31
C ALA A 211 11.98 -2.47 -21.02
N VAL A 212 10.66 -2.48 -21.15
CA VAL A 212 9.82 -3.66 -20.90
C VAL A 212 10.16 -4.82 -21.86
N THR A 213 10.70 -4.52 -23.04
CA THR A 213 11.12 -5.51 -24.02
C THR A 213 12.46 -6.19 -23.67
N LYS A 214 13.22 -5.65 -22.71
CA LYS A 214 14.59 -6.10 -22.36
C LYS A 214 14.76 -6.69 -20.95
N LEU A 215 13.68 -6.97 -20.22
CA LEU A 215 13.79 -7.60 -18.89
C LEU A 215 14.17 -9.07 -19.01
N GLU A 216 15.46 -9.34 -19.23
CA GLU A 216 16.05 -10.67 -19.10
C GLU A 216 15.97 -11.20 -17.65
N LYS A 217 15.60 -12.48 -17.55
CA LYS A 217 15.67 -13.26 -16.30
C LYS A 217 17.12 -13.32 -15.79
N GLY A 218 17.51 -12.46 -14.89
CA GLY A 218 18.87 -12.57 -14.34
C GLY A 218 19.34 -11.43 -13.44
N ASP A 219 18.70 -10.28 -13.46
CA ASP A 219 19.25 -9.07 -12.85
C ASP A 219 19.21 -9.02 -11.32
N THR A 220 18.32 -9.75 -10.67
CA THR A 220 18.22 -9.72 -9.19
C THR A 220 19.45 -10.36 -8.53
N LYS A 221 20.00 -11.43 -9.10
CA LYS A 221 21.24 -12.06 -8.59
C LYS A 221 22.46 -11.18 -8.83
N LYS A 222 22.50 -10.48 -9.97
CA LYS A 222 23.57 -9.51 -10.28
C LYS A 222 23.49 -8.28 -9.37
N ALA A 223 22.28 -7.73 -9.14
CA ALA A 223 22.07 -6.63 -8.21
C ALA A 223 22.47 -6.99 -6.77
N LEU A 224 22.06 -8.16 -6.27
CA LEU A 224 22.43 -8.63 -4.94
C LEU A 224 23.94 -8.85 -4.81
N LYS A 225 24.58 -9.40 -5.85
CA LYS A 225 26.03 -9.56 -5.92
C LYS A 225 26.74 -8.22 -5.94
N HIS A 226 26.21 -7.23 -6.67
CA HIS A 226 26.75 -5.87 -6.74
C HIS A 226 26.67 -5.15 -5.38
N ILE A 227 25.52 -5.25 -4.68
CA ILE A 227 25.33 -4.70 -3.33
C ILE A 227 26.31 -5.37 -2.34
N ARG A 228 26.46 -6.70 -2.39
CA ARG A 228 27.38 -7.45 -1.52
C ARG A 228 28.85 -7.07 -1.76
N ASN A 229 29.19 -6.75 -3.00
CA ASN A 229 30.56 -6.38 -3.38
C ASN A 229 30.85 -4.88 -3.21
N ASN A 230 29.83 -4.05 -2.86
CA ASN A 230 30.01 -2.64 -2.64
C ASN A 230 29.79 -2.30 -1.15
N PRO A 231 30.87 -2.14 -0.36
CA PRO A 231 30.76 -1.91 1.08
C PRO A 231 30.01 -0.63 1.44
N LYS A 232 30.04 0.39 0.58
CA LYS A 232 29.28 1.64 0.79
C LYS A 232 27.77 1.43 0.66
N ALA A 233 27.32 0.61 -0.30
CA ALA A 233 25.91 0.26 -0.47
C ALA A 233 25.40 -0.61 0.69
N LEU A 234 26.21 -1.58 1.12
CA LEU A 234 25.89 -2.42 2.27
C LEU A 234 25.80 -1.59 3.56
N PHE A 235 26.73 -0.67 3.78
CA PHE A 235 26.72 0.22 4.94
C PHE A 235 25.51 1.15 4.96
N ALA A 236 25.12 1.71 3.81
CA ALA A 236 23.92 2.53 3.69
C ALA A 236 22.64 1.75 4.03
N ILE A 237 22.50 0.51 3.54
CA ILE A 237 21.35 -0.36 3.83
C ILE A 237 21.32 -0.72 5.33
N LEU A 238 22.46 -1.08 5.92
CA LEU A 238 22.54 -1.40 7.34
C LEU A 238 22.31 -0.19 8.25
N SER A 239 22.74 1.01 7.82
CA SER A 239 22.48 2.25 8.55
C SER A 239 20.98 2.58 8.57
N ILE A 240 20.27 2.39 7.46
CA ILE A 240 18.82 2.60 7.39
C ILE A 240 18.10 1.56 8.26
N ALA A 241 18.52 0.27 8.21
CA ALA A 241 17.93 -0.79 9.02
C ALA A 241 18.12 -0.60 10.54
N LYS A 242 19.12 0.18 10.97
CA LYS A 242 19.40 0.47 12.39
C LYS A 242 18.51 1.60 12.94
N PHE A 243 17.87 2.40 12.06
CA PHE A 243 16.98 3.50 12.44
C PHE A 243 15.48 3.13 12.42
N PHE A 244 15.14 1.90 12.02
CA PHE A 244 13.80 1.30 12.10
C PHE A 244 13.80 0.11 13.07
#